data_9b5f6f774ca8baa6e4b1de5310b52013
#
_entry.id   9b5f6f774ca8baa6e4b1de5310b52013
#
_cell.length_a   1.000
_cell.length_b   1.000
_cell.length_c   1.000
_cell.angle_alpha   90.00
_cell.angle_beta   90.00
_cell.angle_gamma   90.00
#
_symmetry.space_group_name_H-M   'P 1'
#
loop_
_entity.id
_entity.type
_entity.pdbx_description
1 polymer ?
#
loop_
_entity_poly.entity_id
_entity_poly.type
_entity_poly.pdbx_seq_one_letter_code
_entity_poly.pdbx_strand_id
1 'polypeptide(L)'
;NTRRARDFCRFAVSENCIPIAPHLLFPQFMEESDPQQRRLGIFFGMVLQSKCKEVWVFGGNITKGMAVEIEKAHERGLPVRYFTERCVEVVRK
;
A
#
# COMPACT_ATOMS: atom_id res chain seq x y z
N ASN A 1 -1.93 -9.20 6.26
CA ASN A 1 -1.52 -9.44 7.64
C ASN A 1 -1.03 -8.14 8.28
N THR A 2 -1.68 -7.75 9.36
CA THR A 2 -1.41 -6.49 10.08
C THR A 2 0.03 -6.41 10.59
N ARG A 3 0.56 -7.51 11.10
CA ARG A 3 1.91 -7.56 11.64
C ARG A 3 2.96 -7.28 10.56
N ARG A 4 2.81 -7.90 9.40
CA ARG A 4 3.73 -7.67 8.27
C ARG A 4 3.65 -6.24 7.78
N ALA A 5 2.45 -5.69 7.70
CA ALA A 5 2.27 -4.31 7.27
C ALA A 5 2.96 -3.34 8.22
N ARG A 6 2.91 -3.61 9.52
CA ARG A 6 3.63 -2.79 10.51
C ARG A 6 5.14 -2.89 10.31
N ASP A 7 5.65 -4.09 10.02
CA ASP A 7 7.07 -4.28 9.77
C ASP A 7 7.53 -3.55 8.52
N PHE A 8 6.70 -3.54 7.48
CA PHE A 8 6.98 -2.80 6.25
C PHE A 8 7.02 -1.29 6.53
N CYS A 9 6.12 -0.82 7.39
CA CYS A 9 6.13 0.59 7.80
C CYS A 9 7.39 0.94 8.58
N ARG A 10 7.84 0.07 9.49
CA ARG A 10 9.09 0.27 10.21
C ARG A 10 10.27 0.36 9.26
N PHE A 11 10.28 -0.50 8.25
CA PHE A 11 11.31 -0.44 7.22
C PHE A 11 11.30 0.89 6.48
N ALA A 12 10.12 1.37 6.08
CA ALA A 12 9.99 2.66 5.40
C ALA A 12 10.56 3.81 6.26
N VAL A 13 10.25 3.79 7.56
CA VAL A 13 10.79 4.79 8.50
C VAL A 13 12.31 4.71 8.55
N SER A 14 12.88 3.50 8.55
CA SER A 14 14.33 3.32 8.55
C SER A 14 14.99 3.85 7.29
N GLU A 15 14.22 3.99 6.21
CA GLU A 15 14.67 4.56 4.93
C GLU A 15 14.32 6.05 4.82
N ASN A 16 14.00 6.68 5.93
CA ASN A 16 13.65 8.11 6.01
C ASN A 16 12.38 8.47 5.22
N CYS A 17 11.44 7.54 5.16
CA CYS A 17 10.16 7.75 4.49
C CYS A 17 9.02 7.79 5.50
N ILE A 18 7.99 8.55 5.19
CA ILE A 18 6.74 8.54 5.97
C ILE A 18 5.83 7.49 5.34
N PRO A 19 5.56 6.37 6.03
CA PRO A 19 4.72 5.31 5.47
C PRO A 19 3.25 5.66 5.56
N ILE A 20 2.51 5.33 4.51
CA ILE A 20 1.06 5.38 4.52
C ILE A 20 0.56 3.98 4.15
N ALA A 21 -0.12 3.34 5.09
CA ALA A 21 -0.69 2.02 4.90
C ALA A 21 -2.18 2.08 5.25
N PRO A 22 -3.04 2.33 4.25
CA PRO A 22 -4.49 2.50 4.50
C PRO A 22 -5.12 1.31 5.22
N HIS A 23 -4.66 0.10 4.93
CA HIS A 23 -5.20 -1.11 5.57
C HIS A 23 -4.80 -1.26 7.04
N LEU A 24 -3.88 -0.45 7.54
CA LEU A 24 -3.59 -0.36 8.97
C LEU A 24 -4.42 0.72 9.65
N LEU A 25 -4.93 1.66 8.88
CA LEU A 25 -5.63 2.83 9.40
C LEU A 25 -7.14 2.63 9.39
N PHE A 26 -7.73 2.47 8.22
CA PHE A 26 -9.18 2.50 8.07
C PHE A 26 -9.93 1.35 8.76
N PRO A 27 -9.42 0.11 8.80
CA PRO A 27 -10.12 -0.96 9.52
C PRO A 27 -10.28 -0.73 11.01
N GLN A 28 -9.56 0.22 11.60
CA GLN A 28 -9.71 0.54 13.02
C GLN A 28 -11.04 1.23 13.33
N PHE A 29 -11.67 1.85 12.33
CA PHE A 29 -12.92 2.58 12.54
C PHE A 29 -13.90 2.46 11.37
N MET A 30 -13.60 1.62 10.38
CA MET A 30 -14.51 1.34 9.29
C MET A 30 -14.82 -0.16 9.27
N GLU A 31 -16.06 -0.48 8.93
CA GLU A 31 -16.54 -1.87 8.90
C GLU A 31 -16.32 -2.48 7.52
N GLU A 32 -15.34 -3.37 7.41
CA GLU A 32 -15.00 -3.99 6.12
C GLU A 32 -16.09 -4.94 5.61
N SER A 33 -16.92 -5.47 6.52
CA SER A 33 -18.02 -6.36 6.14
C SER A 33 -19.18 -5.61 5.50
N ASP A 34 -19.22 -4.28 5.67
CA ASP A 34 -20.24 -3.44 5.02
C ASP A 34 -19.73 -3.05 3.63
N PRO A 35 -20.39 -3.51 2.55
CA PRO A 35 -19.90 -3.20 1.19
C PRO A 35 -19.77 -1.72 0.89
N GLN A 36 -20.62 -0.90 1.47
CA GLN A 36 -20.58 0.55 1.26
C GLN A 36 -19.34 1.17 1.92
N GLN A 37 -19.05 0.77 3.17
CA GLN A 37 -17.86 1.26 3.87
C GLN A 37 -16.58 0.70 3.24
N ARG A 38 -16.64 -0.52 2.76
CA ARG A 38 -15.50 -1.11 2.06
C ARG A 38 -15.14 -0.31 0.81
N ARG A 39 -16.14 0.04 0.00
CA ARG A 39 -15.90 0.86 -1.20
C ARG A 39 -15.35 2.23 -0.83
N LEU A 40 -15.87 2.82 0.23
CA LEU A 40 -15.41 4.12 0.70
C LEU A 40 -13.96 4.05 1.17
N GLY A 41 -13.60 2.99 1.90
CA GLY A 41 -12.22 2.77 2.36
C GLY A 41 -11.25 2.62 1.19
N ILE A 42 -11.65 1.91 0.14
CA ILE A 42 -10.84 1.77 -1.08
C ILE A 42 -10.64 3.14 -1.73
N PHE A 43 -11.68 3.93 -1.81
CA PHE A 43 -11.61 5.29 -2.36
C PHE A 43 -10.66 6.16 -1.53
N PHE A 44 -10.76 6.11 -0.21
CA PHE A 44 -9.86 6.85 0.68
C PHE A 44 -8.40 6.45 0.44
N GLY A 45 -8.16 5.15 0.27
CA GLY A 45 -6.81 4.66 -0.03
C GLY A 45 -6.27 5.24 -1.34
N MET A 46 -7.12 5.36 -2.35
CA MET A 46 -6.72 5.95 -3.62
C MET A 46 -6.43 7.44 -3.50
N VAL A 47 -7.20 8.15 -2.68
CA VAL A 47 -6.93 9.57 -2.41
C VAL A 47 -5.58 9.73 -1.71
N LEU A 48 -5.31 8.90 -0.71
CA LEU A 48 -4.02 8.96 -0.01
C LEU A 48 -2.86 8.64 -0.94
N GLN A 49 -3.03 7.66 -1.83
CA GLN A 49 -1.99 7.34 -2.80
C GLN A 49 -1.63 8.56 -3.64
N SER A 50 -2.62 9.38 -4.01
CA SER A 50 -2.38 10.58 -4.82
C SER A 50 -1.49 11.60 -4.11
N LYS A 51 -1.34 11.49 -2.80
CA LYS A 51 -0.51 12.39 -1.98
C LYS A 51 0.88 11.81 -1.71
N CYS A 52 1.13 10.57 -2.13
CA CYS A 52 2.41 9.93 -1.92
C CYS A 52 3.38 10.24 -3.04
N LYS A 53 4.67 10.13 -2.75
CA LYS A 53 5.72 10.32 -3.76
C LYS A 53 6.03 9.02 -4.50
N GLU A 54 5.86 7.89 -3.83
CA GLU A 54 6.16 6.57 -4.36
C GLU A 54 5.19 5.55 -3.80
N VAL A 55 5.04 4.44 -4.51
CA VAL A 55 4.29 3.29 -4.04
C VAL A 55 5.27 2.13 -3.88
N TRP A 56 5.28 1.52 -2.69
CA TRP A 56 6.13 0.39 -2.38
C TRP A 56 5.28 -0.86 -2.26
N VAL A 57 5.66 -1.91 -2.99
CA VAL A 57 4.93 -3.18 -3.03
C VAL A 57 5.80 -4.25 -2.38
N PHE A 58 5.26 -4.94 -1.39
CA PHE A 58 5.99 -5.96 -0.63
C PHE A 58 5.45 -7.35 -0.90
N GLY A 59 6.36 -8.31 -1.07
CA GLY A 59 6.03 -9.69 -1.31
C GLY A 59 5.87 -10.02 -2.79
N GLY A 60 5.93 -11.31 -3.13
CA GLY A 60 5.86 -11.76 -4.51
C GLY A 60 4.45 -12.04 -5.00
N ASN A 61 3.47 -12.00 -4.11
CA ASN A 61 2.09 -12.36 -4.43
C ASN A 61 1.24 -11.10 -4.58
N ILE A 62 0.95 -10.74 -5.83
CA ILE A 62 0.16 -9.53 -6.12
C ILE A 62 -1.32 -9.89 -6.10
N THR A 63 -2.06 -9.38 -5.12
CA THR A 63 -3.51 -9.56 -5.02
C THR A 63 -4.21 -8.65 -6.02
N LYS A 64 -5.52 -8.87 -6.21
CA LYS A 64 -6.33 -8.02 -7.09
C LYS A 64 -6.31 -6.56 -6.65
N GLY A 65 -6.41 -6.33 -5.33
CA GLY A 65 -6.36 -4.97 -4.78
C GLY A 65 -5.02 -4.31 -5.03
N MET A 66 -3.93 -5.06 -4.82
CA MET A 66 -2.59 -4.55 -5.09
C MET A 66 -2.40 -4.21 -6.58
N ALA A 67 -2.94 -5.05 -7.47
CA ALA A 67 -2.84 -4.80 -8.92
C ALA A 67 -3.52 -3.49 -9.29
N VAL A 68 -4.68 -3.19 -8.72
CA VAL A 68 -5.42 -1.95 -8.95
C VAL A 68 -4.60 -0.75 -8.45
N GLU A 69 -4.01 -0.87 -7.27
CA GLU A 69 -3.18 0.19 -6.69
C GLU A 69 -1.94 0.47 -7.55
N ILE A 70 -1.30 -0.59 -8.04
CA ILE A 70 -0.12 -0.47 -8.91
C ILE A 70 -0.50 0.21 -10.23
N GLU A 71 -1.60 -0.22 -10.85
CA GLU A 71 -2.08 0.39 -12.09
C GLU A 71 -2.37 1.88 -11.88
N LYS A 72 -3.04 2.21 -10.79
CA LYS A 72 -3.36 3.61 -10.48
C LYS A 72 -2.10 4.44 -10.27
N ALA A 73 -1.09 3.85 -9.62
CA ALA A 73 0.19 4.53 -9.44
C ALA A 73 0.85 4.84 -10.79
N HIS A 74 0.81 3.88 -11.72
CA HIS A 74 1.35 4.09 -13.06
C HIS A 74 0.58 5.19 -13.80
N GLU A 75 -0.74 5.21 -13.69
CA GLU A 75 -1.56 6.26 -14.30
C GLU A 75 -1.20 7.65 -13.76
N ARG A 76 -0.85 7.71 -12.48
CA ARG A 76 -0.45 8.98 -11.83
C ARG A 76 1.00 9.35 -12.08
N GLY A 77 1.77 8.48 -12.69
CA GLY A 77 3.20 8.70 -12.90
C GLY A 77 4.02 8.55 -11.62
N LEU A 78 3.51 7.84 -10.64
CA LEU A 78 4.23 7.58 -9.39
C LEU A 78 5.19 6.41 -9.59
N PRO A 79 6.45 6.54 -9.12
CA PRO A 79 7.36 5.40 -9.11
C PRO A 79 6.81 4.26 -8.27
N VAL A 80 6.93 3.03 -8.75
CA VAL A 80 6.54 1.84 -8.03
C VAL A 80 7.79 1.02 -7.77
N ARG A 81 8.07 0.74 -6.50
CA ARG A 81 9.22 -0.05 -6.10
C ARG A 81 8.77 -1.34 -5.45
N TYR A 82 9.48 -2.42 -5.74
CA TYR A 82 9.11 -3.76 -5.29
C TYR A 82 10.14 -4.28 -4.29
N PHE A 83 9.64 -4.92 -3.24
CA PHE A 83 10.47 -5.48 -2.17
C PHE A 83 10.01 -6.88 -1.85
N THR A 84 10.94 -7.73 -1.38
CA THR A 84 10.59 -9.03 -0.84
C THR A 84 9.89 -8.84 0.52
N GLU A 85 9.35 -9.93 1.06
CA GLU A 85 8.77 -9.92 2.41
C GLU A 85 9.80 -9.58 3.48
N ARG A 86 11.09 -9.69 3.16
CA ARG A 86 12.19 -9.34 4.07
C ARG A 86 12.72 -7.93 3.80
N CYS A 87 11.98 -7.13 3.07
CA CYS A 87 12.33 -5.74 2.77
C CYS A 87 13.61 -5.59 1.95
N VAL A 88 13.87 -6.53 1.06
CA VAL A 88 14.98 -6.44 0.12
C VAL A 88 14.40 -5.99 -1.23
N GLU A 89 14.92 -4.90 -1.75
CA GLU A 89 14.40 -4.36 -3.00
C GLU A 89 14.69 -5.30 -4.17
N VAL A 90 13.67 -5.48 -5.03
CA VAL A 90 13.73 -6.31 -6.24
C VAL A 90 13.62 -5.39 -7.44
N VAL A 91 14.60 -5.44 -8.32
CA VAL A 91 14.55 -4.67 -9.56
C VAL A 91 13.71 -5.44 -10.58
N ARG A 92 12.63 -4.82 -11.04
CA ARG A 92 11.79 -5.39 -12.08
C ARG A 92 12.10 -4.71 -13.42
N LYS A 93 12.31 -5.56 -14.40
CA LYS A 93 12.57 -5.10 -15.77
C LYS A 93 11.31 -5.12 -16.60
#